data_d17f3f4199ddfa27a7c6d950eacab78d
#
_entry.id   d17f3f4199ddfa27a7c6d950eacab78d
#
_cell.length_a   1.000
_cell.length_b   1.000
_cell.length_c   1.000
_cell.angle_alpha   90.00
_cell.angle_beta   90.00
_cell.angle_gamma   90.00
#
_symmetry.space_group_name_H-M   'P 1'
#
loop_
_entity.id
_entity.type
_entity.pdbx_description
1 polymer ?
#
loop_
_entity_poly.entity_id
_entity_poly.type
_entity_poly.pdbx_seq_one_letter_code
_entity_poly.pdbx_strand_id
1 'polypeptide(L)'
;MRVLIDYRPALRDRTGVGEWVHSLVSALVKTDSVADPLDLTVFSSSWKDRLNHSFPRVTQVDVRIPVHLLNYCWHRFEWPPVEWLARNRFDVVHSPHPLLIPTIGAAQIVTIHDLDFLRHPEHTSGEIRRDYAHLVREHAHRARGVVVPSQFTATEVENELGVDPARISVCYNGVPPCLPRTEWPDRGHI
;
A
#
# COMPACT_ATOMS: atom_id res chain seq x y z
N MET A 1 -10.17 -12.13 -11.24
CA MET A 1 -8.92 -11.33 -11.28
C MET A 1 -8.11 -11.61 -10.03
N ARG A 2 -6.79 -11.90 -10.17
CA ARG A 2 -5.88 -12.19 -9.04
C ARG A 2 -5.13 -10.94 -8.65
N VAL A 3 -5.31 -10.49 -7.41
CA VAL A 3 -4.72 -9.25 -6.90
C VAL A 3 -3.86 -9.54 -5.69
N LEU A 4 -2.63 -9.02 -5.69
CA LEU A 4 -1.79 -9.01 -4.50
C LEU A 4 -1.73 -7.60 -3.93
N ILE A 5 -1.91 -7.48 -2.62
CA ILE A 5 -1.73 -6.22 -1.87
C ILE A 5 -0.60 -6.39 -0.86
N ASP A 6 0.33 -5.45 -0.85
CA ASP A 6 1.36 -5.38 0.18
C ASP A 6 0.76 -4.98 1.52
N TYR A 7 0.77 -5.90 2.46
CA TYR A 7 0.21 -5.70 3.79
C TYR A 7 1.27 -5.36 4.85
N ARG A 8 2.55 -5.27 4.47
CA ARG A 8 3.67 -4.99 5.40
C ARG A 8 3.48 -3.73 6.24
N PRO A 9 2.90 -2.62 5.74
CA PRO A 9 2.65 -1.44 6.56
C PRO A 9 1.67 -1.67 7.71
N ALA A 10 0.79 -2.69 7.61
CA ALA A 10 -0.24 -2.99 8.59
C ALA A 10 0.15 -4.09 9.61
N LEU A 11 1.41 -4.56 9.61
CA LEU A 11 1.86 -5.64 10.50
C LEU A 11 2.03 -5.21 11.95
N ARG A 12 2.42 -3.95 12.17
CA ARG A 12 2.67 -3.38 13.50
C ARG A 12 1.51 -2.48 13.94
N ASP A 13 1.86 -1.37 14.56
CA ASP A 13 0.90 -0.35 14.95
C ASP A 13 0.18 0.19 13.73
N ARG A 14 -1.12 -0.12 13.63
CA ARG A 14 -1.97 0.29 12.52
C ARG A 14 -2.35 1.74 12.66
N THR A 15 -1.42 2.61 12.25
CA THR A 15 -1.62 4.06 12.15
C THR A 15 -1.33 4.51 10.72
N GLY A 16 -1.95 5.59 10.27
CA GLY A 16 -1.70 6.14 8.94
C GLY A 16 -1.88 5.09 7.82
N VAL A 17 -0.82 4.85 7.05
CA VAL A 17 -0.83 3.91 5.91
C VAL A 17 -1.19 2.49 6.33
N GLY A 18 -0.77 2.03 7.51
CA GLY A 18 -1.10 0.69 8.00
C GLY A 18 -2.59 0.50 8.22
N GLU A 19 -3.27 1.47 8.83
CA GLU A 19 -4.73 1.44 9.01
C GLU A 19 -5.46 1.55 7.66
N TRP A 20 -4.95 2.38 6.76
CA TRP A 20 -5.50 2.51 5.41
C TRP A 20 -5.47 1.17 4.66
N VAL A 21 -4.33 0.46 4.66
CA VAL A 21 -4.19 -0.86 4.02
C VAL A 21 -5.14 -1.88 4.63
N HIS A 22 -5.23 -1.92 5.96
CA HIS A 22 -6.14 -2.82 6.66
C HIS A 22 -7.60 -2.57 6.29
N SER A 23 -8.01 -1.31 6.27
CA SER A 23 -9.35 -0.89 5.90
C SER A 23 -9.66 -1.19 4.44
N LEU A 24 -8.70 -0.96 3.53
CA LEU A 24 -8.83 -1.30 2.12
C LEU A 24 -9.08 -2.81 1.92
N VAL A 25 -8.24 -3.67 2.50
CA VAL A 25 -8.41 -5.13 2.39
C VAL A 25 -9.75 -5.55 2.98
N SER A 26 -10.12 -5.01 4.14
CA SER A 26 -11.41 -5.30 4.79
C SER A 26 -12.61 -4.89 3.93
N ALA A 27 -12.52 -3.77 3.25
CA ALA A 27 -13.57 -3.28 2.35
C ALA A 27 -13.68 -4.16 1.10
N LEU A 28 -12.56 -4.50 0.47
CA LEU A 28 -12.53 -5.37 -0.71
C LEU A 28 -13.15 -6.75 -0.42
N VAL A 29 -12.84 -7.33 0.75
CA VAL A 29 -13.44 -8.62 1.15
C VAL A 29 -14.95 -8.51 1.32
N LYS A 30 -15.47 -7.38 1.81
CA LYS A 30 -16.91 -7.17 2.00
C LYS A 30 -17.66 -6.88 0.68
N THR A 31 -16.98 -6.26 -0.28
CA THR A 31 -17.58 -5.89 -1.57
C THR A 31 -17.40 -6.94 -2.64
N ASP A 32 -16.65 -8.03 -2.35
CA ASP A 32 -16.43 -9.13 -3.28
C ASP A 32 -17.75 -9.73 -3.75
N SER A 33 -17.97 -9.69 -5.06
CA SER A 33 -19.22 -10.14 -5.70
C SER A 33 -19.05 -11.57 -6.21
N VAL A 34 -20.09 -12.39 -6.06
CA VAL A 34 -20.15 -13.74 -6.63
C VAL A 34 -20.05 -13.70 -8.16
N ALA A 35 -20.50 -12.59 -8.79
CA ALA A 35 -20.49 -12.44 -10.26
C ALA A 35 -19.09 -12.16 -10.84
N ASP A 36 -18.22 -11.49 -10.07
CA ASP A 36 -16.83 -11.19 -10.47
C ASP A 36 -15.91 -11.36 -9.25
N PRO A 37 -15.55 -12.61 -8.92
CA PRO A 37 -14.79 -12.89 -7.71
C PRO A 37 -13.37 -12.32 -7.81
N LEU A 38 -12.96 -11.61 -6.77
CA LEU A 38 -11.61 -11.13 -6.58
C LEU A 38 -10.79 -12.17 -5.81
N ASP A 39 -9.81 -12.78 -6.48
CA ASP A 39 -8.83 -13.64 -5.81
C ASP A 39 -7.76 -12.75 -5.15
N LEU A 40 -8.02 -12.42 -3.89
CA LEU A 40 -7.22 -11.48 -3.13
C LEU A 40 -6.13 -12.20 -2.33
N THR A 41 -4.90 -11.76 -2.51
CA THR A 41 -3.75 -12.20 -1.74
C THR A 41 -3.16 -11.01 -0.98
N VAL A 42 -2.96 -11.14 0.33
CA VAL A 42 -2.18 -10.18 1.12
C VAL A 42 -0.77 -10.73 1.31
N PHE A 43 0.21 -9.88 1.05
CA PHE A 43 1.62 -10.21 1.18
C PHE A 43 2.23 -9.50 2.39
N SER A 44 2.93 -10.26 3.21
CA SER A 44 3.75 -9.70 4.28
C SER A 44 5.15 -10.30 4.28
N SER A 45 6.07 -9.54 4.87
CA SER A 45 7.46 -9.96 5.03
C SER A 45 7.99 -9.37 6.33
N SER A 46 8.25 -10.23 7.31
CA SER A 46 8.88 -9.81 8.57
C SER A 46 9.52 -10.99 9.27
N TRP A 47 10.62 -10.72 9.96
CA TRP A 47 11.21 -11.72 10.83
C TRP A 47 10.52 -11.80 12.20
N LYS A 48 10.06 -10.65 12.72
CA LYS A 48 9.50 -10.52 14.07
C LYS A 48 7.97 -10.48 14.06
N ASP A 49 7.41 -9.62 13.25
CA ASP A 49 5.97 -9.33 13.25
C ASP A 49 5.29 -10.24 12.21
N ARG A 50 4.36 -11.06 12.68
CA ARG A 50 3.67 -12.02 11.80
C ARG A 50 2.28 -11.51 11.44
N LEU A 51 1.78 -12.00 10.32
CA LEU A 51 0.42 -11.71 9.90
C LEU A 51 -0.58 -12.45 10.81
N ASN A 52 -1.02 -11.76 11.86
CA ASN A 52 -1.92 -12.31 12.88
C ASN A 52 -3.42 -12.09 12.57
N HIS A 53 -3.74 -11.42 11.46
CA HIS A 53 -5.10 -11.16 11.04
C HIS A 53 -5.52 -12.20 10.01
N SER A 54 -6.64 -12.86 10.28
CA SER A 54 -7.27 -13.75 9.31
C SER A 54 -8.39 -12.98 8.59
N PHE A 55 -8.24 -12.81 7.30
CA PHE A 55 -9.31 -12.31 6.45
C PHE A 55 -10.02 -13.51 5.82
N PRO A 56 -11.36 -13.59 5.88
CA PRO A 56 -12.09 -14.65 5.19
C PRO A 56 -11.87 -14.55 3.67
N ARG A 57 -11.65 -15.68 3.02
CA ARG A 57 -11.45 -15.79 1.56
C ARG A 57 -10.24 -15.06 0.98
N VAL A 58 -9.26 -14.69 1.81
CA VAL A 58 -8.02 -14.04 1.37
C VAL A 58 -6.85 -15.00 1.54
N THR A 59 -6.08 -15.18 0.49
CA THR A 59 -4.82 -15.92 0.57
C THR A 59 -3.79 -15.07 1.30
N GLN A 60 -3.10 -15.66 2.26
CA GLN A 60 -2.10 -14.96 3.06
C GLN A 60 -0.72 -15.51 2.75
N VAL A 61 0.17 -14.63 2.32
CA VAL A 61 1.59 -14.95 2.09
C VAL A 61 2.42 -14.18 3.10
N ASP A 62 3.08 -14.90 3.98
CA ASP A 62 3.84 -14.33 5.08
C ASP A 62 5.27 -14.91 5.11
N VAL A 63 6.22 -14.21 4.48
CA VAL A 63 7.60 -14.67 4.33
C VAL A 63 8.49 -14.19 5.47
N ARG A 64 9.48 -15.02 5.84
CA ARG A 64 10.43 -14.71 6.93
C ARG A 64 11.66 -13.97 6.41
N ILE A 65 11.45 -12.84 5.76
CA ILE A 65 12.53 -11.98 5.30
C ILE A 65 12.40 -10.64 6.04
N PRO A 66 13.47 -10.11 6.65
CA PRO A 66 13.42 -8.77 7.24
C PRO A 66 13.01 -7.73 6.21
N VAL A 67 12.05 -6.86 6.59
CA VAL A 67 11.49 -5.83 5.68
C VAL A 67 12.57 -4.98 5.04
N HIS A 68 13.53 -4.50 5.82
CA HIS A 68 14.61 -3.64 5.32
C HIS A 68 15.52 -4.35 4.30
N LEU A 69 15.74 -5.67 4.46
CA LEU A 69 16.53 -6.45 3.50
C LEU A 69 15.77 -6.64 2.19
N LEU A 70 14.47 -6.97 2.29
CA LEU A 70 13.63 -7.13 1.10
C LEU A 70 13.47 -5.81 0.35
N ASN A 71 13.23 -4.70 1.06
CA ASN A 71 13.17 -3.37 0.46
C ASN A 71 14.48 -3.00 -0.21
N TYR A 72 15.63 -3.25 0.43
CA TYR A 72 16.93 -3.00 -0.18
C TYR A 72 17.10 -3.78 -1.50
N CYS A 73 16.76 -5.07 -1.52
CA CYS A 73 16.81 -5.88 -2.73
C CYS A 73 15.85 -5.36 -3.80
N TRP A 74 14.63 -5.01 -3.43
CA TRP A 74 13.61 -4.52 -4.36
C TRP A 74 13.94 -3.15 -4.94
N HIS A 75 14.41 -2.21 -4.11
CA HIS A 75 14.71 -0.84 -4.57
C HIS A 75 16.03 -0.76 -5.33
N ARG A 76 16.96 -1.72 -5.11
CA ARG A 76 18.29 -1.66 -5.72
C ARG A 76 18.46 -2.61 -6.90
N PHE A 77 17.82 -3.76 -6.87
CA PHE A 77 18.01 -4.83 -7.86
C PHE A 77 16.71 -5.26 -8.53
N GLU A 78 15.56 -4.74 -8.10
CA GLU A 78 14.23 -5.19 -8.54
C GLU A 78 14.06 -6.72 -8.47
N TRP A 79 14.60 -7.34 -7.42
CA TRP A 79 14.64 -8.77 -7.25
C TRP A 79 14.50 -9.17 -5.75
N PRO A 80 13.89 -10.30 -5.42
CA PRO A 80 13.15 -11.22 -6.31
C PRO A 80 11.76 -10.68 -6.65
N PRO A 81 11.17 -11.09 -7.79
CA PRO A 81 9.78 -10.76 -8.09
C PRO A 81 8.85 -11.40 -7.06
N VAL A 82 7.76 -10.70 -6.73
CA VAL A 82 6.84 -11.12 -5.65
C VAL A 82 6.17 -12.46 -5.95
N GLU A 83 6.00 -12.82 -7.21
CA GLU A 83 5.44 -14.11 -7.64
C GLU A 83 6.28 -15.31 -7.15
N TRP A 84 7.60 -15.16 -7.06
CA TRP A 84 8.46 -16.21 -6.53
C TRP A 84 8.30 -16.38 -5.03
N LEU A 85 8.13 -15.28 -4.32
CA LEU A 85 7.91 -15.28 -2.88
C LEU A 85 6.52 -15.83 -2.53
N ALA A 86 5.52 -15.43 -3.29
CA ALA A 86 4.13 -15.84 -3.11
C ALA A 86 3.83 -17.21 -3.72
N ARG A 87 4.70 -17.74 -4.60
CA ARG A 87 4.51 -18.97 -5.37
C ARG A 87 3.19 -18.97 -6.16
N ASN A 88 2.82 -17.81 -6.68
CA ASN A 88 1.58 -17.60 -7.42
C ASN A 88 1.80 -16.53 -8.49
N ARG A 89 0.86 -16.42 -9.44
CA ARG A 89 0.83 -15.36 -10.45
C ARG A 89 -0.29 -14.38 -10.15
N PHE A 90 -0.05 -13.11 -10.47
CA PHE A 90 -1.02 -12.03 -10.23
C PHE A 90 -1.32 -11.30 -11.52
N ASP A 91 -2.53 -10.78 -11.61
CA ASP A 91 -2.95 -9.89 -12.69
C ASP A 91 -2.64 -8.44 -12.29
N VAL A 92 -2.73 -8.15 -10.97
CA VAL A 92 -2.43 -6.85 -10.38
C VAL A 92 -1.60 -7.02 -9.11
N VAL A 93 -0.58 -6.17 -8.92
CA VAL A 93 0.19 -6.02 -7.68
C VAL A 93 0.03 -4.58 -7.21
N HIS A 94 -0.54 -4.40 -6.01
CA HIS A 94 -0.77 -3.09 -5.42
C HIS A 94 0.22 -2.82 -4.28
N SER A 95 0.98 -1.76 -4.44
CA SER A 95 1.87 -1.20 -3.44
C SER A 95 1.18 0.00 -2.76
N PRO A 96 0.87 -0.06 -1.45
CA PRO A 96 0.23 1.04 -0.72
C PRO A 96 1.22 2.16 -0.35
N HIS A 97 2.32 2.23 -1.03
CA HIS A 97 3.36 3.25 -0.92
C HIS A 97 3.90 3.59 -2.31
N PRO A 98 4.67 4.70 -2.49
CA PRO A 98 5.03 5.20 -3.81
C PRO A 98 6.01 4.33 -4.61
N LEU A 99 6.57 3.29 -4.02
CA LEU A 99 7.54 2.44 -4.71
C LEU A 99 6.93 1.13 -5.20
N LEU A 100 7.30 0.73 -6.41
CA LEU A 100 6.84 -0.51 -7.03
C LEU A 100 7.40 -1.74 -6.32
N ILE A 101 6.60 -2.79 -6.29
CA ILE A 101 7.05 -4.15 -5.93
C ILE A 101 7.44 -4.87 -7.22
N PRO A 102 8.64 -5.44 -7.31
CA PRO A 102 9.05 -6.16 -8.51
C PRO A 102 8.11 -7.32 -8.83
N THR A 103 7.69 -7.43 -10.10
CA THR A 103 6.77 -8.45 -10.62
C THR A 103 7.19 -8.90 -12.01
N ILE A 104 6.84 -10.14 -12.40
CA ILE A 104 7.20 -10.69 -13.72
C ILE A 104 6.28 -10.15 -14.81
N GLY A 105 5.04 -9.83 -14.53
CA GLY A 105 4.11 -9.42 -15.57
C GLY A 105 2.77 -8.87 -15.10
N ALA A 106 2.57 -8.73 -13.79
CA ALA A 106 1.36 -8.13 -13.24
C ALA A 106 1.30 -6.62 -13.52
N ALA A 107 0.11 -6.08 -13.70
CA ALA A 107 -0.07 -4.64 -13.70
C ALA A 107 0.23 -4.07 -12.30
N GLN A 108 1.10 -3.08 -12.24
CA GLN A 108 1.53 -2.50 -10.96
C GLN A 108 0.73 -1.23 -10.65
N ILE A 109 0.19 -1.16 -9.44
CA ILE A 109 -0.50 0.03 -8.91
C ILE A 109 0.26 0.50 -7.68
N VAL A 110 0.44 1.80 -7.55
CA VAL A 110 0.99 2.44 -6.34
C VAL A 110 -0.03 3.36 -5.71
N THR A 111 0.03 3.51 -4.39
CA THR A 111 -0.68 4.58 -3.69
C THR A 111 0.31 5.63 -3.22
N ILE A 112 0.05 6.89 -3.56
CA ILE A 112 0.80 8.05 -3.08
C ILE A 112 -0.12 8.82 -2.15
N HIS A 113 0.15 8.77 -0.84
CA HIS A 113 -0.67 9.43 0.18
C HIS A 113 -0.42 10.93 0.21
N ASP A 114 0.84 11.33 0.09
CA ASP A 114 1.33 12.69 0.01
C ASP A 114 2.72 12.71 -0.65
N LEU A 115 3.25 13.91 -0.88
CA LEU A 115 4.62 14.14 -1.36
C LEU A 115 5.45 14.95 -0.34
N ASP A 116 5.05 14.98 0.94
CA ASP A 116 5.74 15.74 1.98
C ASP A 116 7.20 15.29 2.15
N PHE A 117 7.49 14.02 1.96
CA PHE A 117 8.84 13.47 1.99
C PHE A 117 9.80 14.06 0.93
N LEU A 118 9.27 14.66 -0.14
CA LEU A 118 10.09 15.39 -1.13
C LEU A 118 10.44 16.81 -0.65
N ARG A 119 9.53 17.45 0.08
CA ARG A 119 9.67 18.83 0.57
C ARG A 119 10.40 18.87 1.91
N HIS A 120 10.11 17.91 2.77
CA HIS A 120 10.60 17.81 4.14
C HIS A 120 11.28 16.45 4.41
N PRO A 121 12.37 16.11 3.69
CA PRO A 121 13.06 14.84 3.85
C PRO A 121 13.60 14.64 5.27
N GLU A 122 13.85 15.71 6.01
CA GLU A 122 14.30 15.70 7.42
C GLU A 122 13.26 15.08 8.37
N HIS A 123 11.97 15.16 8.04
CA HIS A 123 10.88 14.58 8.85
C HIS A 123 10.69 13.09 8.62
N THR A 124 11.44 12.49 7.70
CA THR A 124 11.24 11.09 7.29
C THR A 124 12.33 10.16 7.80
N SER A 125 12.04 8.85 7.84
CA SER A 125 13.06 7.85 8.15
C SER A 125 14.19 7.84 7.11
N GLY A 126 15.36 7.34 7.49
CA GLY A 126 16.51 7.27 6.58
C GLY A 126 16.26 6.44 5.31
N GLU A 127 15.40 5.43 5.40
CA GLU A 127 14.99 4.61 4.25
C GLU A 127 14.12 5.42 3.27
N ILE A 128 13.08 6.10 3.77
CA ILE A 128 12.20 6.95 2.95
C ILE A 128 13.02 8.07 2.30
N ARG A 129 13.87 8.74 3.07
CA ARG A 129 14.73 9.83 2.57
C ARG A 129 15.62 9.38 1.43
N ARG A 130 16.22 8.21 1.53
CA ARG A 130 17.15 7.68 0.53
C ARG A 130 16.42 7.16 -0.71
N ASP A 131 15.37 6.35 -0.51
CA ASP A 131 14.80 5.55 -1.58
C ASP A 131 13.59 6.23 -2.22
N TYR A 132 12.66 6.82 -1.44
CA TYR A 132 11.44 7.41 -1.98
C TYR A 132 11.71 8.64 -2.83
N ALA A 133 12.50 9.58 -2.33
CA ALA A 133 12.81 10.81 -3.06
C ALA A 133 13.51 10.53 -4.40
N HIS A 134 14.31 9.47 -4.46
CA HIS A 134 15.05 9.12 -5.67
C HIS A 134 14.20 8.33 -6.68
N LEU A 135 13.37 7.40 -6.21
CA LEU A 135 12.68 6.43 -7.07
C LEU A 135 11.23 6.78 -7.39
N VAL A 136 10.58 7.64 -6.58
CA VAL A 136 9.14 7.90 -6.70
C VAL A 136 8.71 8.33 -8.09
N ARG A 137 9.46 9.22 -8.72
CA ARG A 137 9.15 9.73 -10.07
C ARG A 137 9.17 8.59 -11.09
N GLU A 138 10.25 7.83 -11.12
CA GLU A 138 10.41 6.71 -12.03
C GLU A 138 9.31 5.66 -11.81
N HIS A 139 9.07 5.28 -10.56
CA HIS A 139 8.08 4.27 -10.21
C HIS A 139 6.65 4.72 -10.52
N ALA A 140 6.31 5.99 -10.27
CA ALA A 140 5.01 6.55 -10.63
C ALA A 140 4.78 6.52 -12.16
N HIS A 141 5.82 6.80 -12.95
CA HIS A 141 5.75 6.69 -14.41
C HIS A 141 5.64 5.24 -14.91
N ARG A 142 6.25 4.29 -14.24
CA ARG A 142 6.20 2.86 -14.60
C ARG A 142 4.91 2.19 -14.14
N ALA A 143 4.30 2.67 -13.07
CA ALA A 143 3.04 2.13 -12.56
C ALA A 143 1.93 2.19 -13.62
N ARG A 144 1.11 1.15 -13.71
CA ARG A 144 -0.08 1.14 -14.58
C ARG A 144 -1.13 2.14 -14.12
N GLY A 145 -1.19 2.40 -12.82
CA GLY A 145 -2.08 3.38 -12.18
C GLY A 145 -1.50 3.90 -10.87
N VAL A 146 -1.83 5.13 -10.56
CA VAL A 146 -1.48 5.81 -9.31
C VAL A 146 -2.77 6.14 -8.57
N VAL A 147 -2.91 5.63 -7.36
CA VAL A 147 -4.04 5.93 -6.46
C VAL A 147 -3.62 7.02 -5.49
N VAL A 148 -4.49 8.00 -5.28
CA VAL A 148 -4.24 9.11 -4.34
C VAL A 148 -5.48 9.35 -3.46
N PRO A 149 -5.31 9.83 -2.21
CA PRO A 149 -6.43 9.99 -1.27
C PRO A 149 -7.24 11.28 -1.47
N SER A 150 -6.78 12.20 -2.31
CA SER A 150 -7.44 13.49 -2.50
C SER A 150 -7.14 14.11 -3.86
N GLN A 151 -8.00 15.04 -4.28
CA GLN A 151 -7.76 15.85 -5.48
C GLN A 151 -6.51 16.73 -5.34
N PHE A 152 -6.23 17.20 -4.13
CA PHE A 152 -5.01 17.94 -3.83
C PHE A 152 -3.76 17.10 -4.15
N THR A 153 -3.69 15.88 -3.63
CA THR A 153 -2.57 14.97 -3.91
C THR A 153 -2.49 14.60 -5.39
N ALA A 154 -3.64 14.46 -6.08
CA ALA A 154 -3.66 14.21 -7.53
C ALA A 154 -2.94 15.34 -8.29
N THR A 155 -3.27 16.59 -7.96
CA THR A 155 -2.63 17.77 -8.56
C THR A 155 -1.13 17.83 -8.25
N GLU A 156 -0.72 17.48 -7.02
CA GLU A 156 0.71 17.41 -6.67
C GLU A 156 1.44 16.33 -7.49
N VAL A 157 0.87 15.14 -7.59
CA VAL A 157 1.46 14.02 -8.38
C VAL A 157 1.58 14.38 -9.86
N GLU A 158 0.58 15.04 -10.42
CA GLU A 158 0.63 15.55 -11.81
C GLU A 158 1.76 16.58 -11.96
N ASN A 159 1.78 17.60 -11.11
CA ASN A 159 2.69 18.73 -11.27
C ASN A 159 4.14 18.40 -10.89
N GLU A 160 4.36 17.68 -9.80
CA GLU A 160 5.71 17.44 -9.27
C GLU A 160 6.35 16.18 -9.84
N LEU A 161 5.56 15.13 -10.09
CA LEU A 161 6.08 13.90 -10.67
C LEU A 161 5.89 13.82 -12.18
N GLY A 162 4.98 14.61 -12.77
CA GLY A 162 4.70 14.61 -14.21
C GLY A 162 3.90 13.37 -14.66
N VAL A 163 3.09 12.79 -13.79
CA VAL A 163 2.26 11.63 -14.13
C VAL A 163 1.04 12.07 -14.93
N ASP A 164 0.72 11.35 -16.01
CA ASP A 164 -0.48 11.59 -16.80
C ASP A 164 -1.74 11.50 -15.93
N PRO A 165 -2.60 12.55 -15.89
CA PRO A 165 -3.85 12.55 -15.12
C PRO A 165 -4.78 11.37 -15.43
N ALA A 166 -4.74 10.85 -16.66
CA ALA A 166 -5.53 9.67 -17.04
C ALA A 166 -5.13 8.39 -16.29
N ARG A 167 -3.96 8.39 -15.65
CA ARG A 167 -3.45 7.29 -14.84
C ARG A 167 -3.60 7.52 -13.35
N ILE A 168 -4.08 8.69 -12.93
CA ILE A 168 -4.30 9.04 -11.52
C ILE A 168 -5.75 8.79 -11.16
N SER A 169 -5.97 8.02 -10.11
CA SER A 169 -7.30 7.73 -9.58
C SER A 169 -7.43 8.25 -8.15
N VAL A 170 -8.37 9.15 -7.92
CA VAL A 170 -8.67 9.66 -6.57
C VAL A 170 -9.59 8.68 -5.85
N CYS A 171 -9.08 8.12 -4.75
CA CYS A 171 -9.83 7.24 -3.86
C CYS A 171 -9.82 7.85 -2.46
N TYR A 172 -10.89 8.56 -2.10
CA TYR A 172 -10.99 9.21 -0.80
C TYR A 172 -10.93 8.21 0.34
N ASN A 173 -10.29 8.61 1.42
CA ASN A 173 -10.25 7.79 2.62
C ASN A 173 -11.66 7.59 3.19
N GLY A 174 -11.98 6.34 3.53
CA GLY A 174 -13.22 6.02 4.21
C GLY A 174 -13.23 6.60 5.64
N VAL A 175 -14.43 6.88 6.12
CA VAL A 175 -14.63 7.28 7.52
C VAL A 175 -14.86 6.00 8.34
N PRO A 176 -14.16 5.81 9.47
CA PRO A 176 -14.46 4.70 10.38
C PRO A 176 -15.93 4.76 10.84
N PRO A 177 -16.58 3.62 11.12
CA PRO A 177 -17.90 3.61 11.70
C PRO A 177 -17.91 4.52 12.94
N CYS A 178 -18.84 5.48 12.99
CA CYS A 178 -18.97 6.36 14.13
C CYS A 178 -19.38 5.50 15.34
N LEU A 179 -18.59 5.53 16.39
CA LEU A 179 -18.99 4.90 17.65
C LEU A 179 -20.29 5.57 18.15
N PRO A 180 -21.26 4.80 18.69
CA PRO A 180 -22.43 5.38 19.33
C PRO A 180 -22.00 6.44 20.34
N ARG A 181 -22.75 7.54 20.42
CA ARG A 181 -22.43 8.68 21.31
C ARG A 181 -22.30 8.27 22.80
N THR A 182 -22.90 7.16 23.16
CA THR A 182 -22.84 6.54 24.51
C THR A 182 -21.47 5.91 24.83
N GLU A 183 -20.61 5.70 23.83
CA GLU A 183 -19.28 5.11 24.01
C GLU A 183 -18.15 6.15 24.02
N TRP A 184 -18.49 7.43 23.90
CA TRP A 184 -17.50 8.48 23.98
C TRP A 184 -17.09 8.68 25.44
N PRO A 185 -15.79 8.60 25.79
CA PRO A 185 -15.35 8.90 27.13
C PRO A 185 -15.75 10.33 27.47
N ASP A 186 -16.39 10.49 28.63
CA ASP A 186 -16.74 11.80 29.15
C ASP A 186 -15.44 12.61 29.30
N ARG A 187 -15.25 13.61 28.43
CA ARG A 187 -14.13 14.52 28.58
C ARG A 187 -14.49 15.43 29.74
N GLY A 188 -14.13 14.98 30.95
CA GLY A 188 -14.21 15.82 32.13
C GLY A 188 -13.63 17.19 31.80
N HIS A 189 -14.36 18.22 32.13
CA HIS A 189 -13.99 19.61 31.91
C HIS A 189 -12.57 19.86 32.42
N ILE A 190 -11.64 20.20 31.48
CA ILE A 190 -10.36 20.83 31.81
C ILE A 190 -10.63 22.31 32.02
#